data_2ab17edccab76b01e7f734fdaba8a1c9
#
_entry.id   2ab17edccab76b01e7f734fdaba8a1c9
#
_cell.length_a   1.000
_cell.length_b   1.000
_cell.length_c   1.000
_cell.angle_alpha   90.00
_cell.angle_beta   90.00
_cell.angle_gamma   90.00
#
_symmetry.space_group_name_H-M   'P 1'
#
loop_
_entity.id
_entity.type
_entity.pdbx_description
1 polymer ?
#
loop_
_entity_poly.entity_id
_entity_poly.type
_entity_poly.pdbx_seq_one_letter_code
_entity_poly.pdbx_strand_id
1 'polypeptide(L)'
;MLLFNETKKVTRQQGWCLTGPPVEEGEWSIRLLAGTLSGLWYDVQVPGSRSLMLNGTGIITMNWGRGTAYQVKFDALDKHYTAVYPEAGRYDLLIKGEVHLITEFDSLASDSLKGEIKAFRNLTALEVLHLAGSWVTGDIAALPASLLQLSLQETLVHGDLAAIGRFPLLKKIDLTGTLVEGYSGTLLPLWANGIELKFRDLHLSAGDIDELLHDLAATTTENGKLDIGGLNGRRTSNSNLAFTALAARGWTIICVVGHATFGSADISFGDANARFEEEAA
;
A
#
# COMPACT_ATOMS: atom_id res chain seq x y z
N MET A 1 23.37 0.41 -32.73
CA MET A 1 24.41 1.36 -32.29
C MET A 1 23.98 2.74 -32.79
N LEU A 2 23.17 3.46 -32.01
CA LEU A 2 22.69 4.79 -32.32
C LEU A 2 23.21 5.71 -31.23
N LEU A 3 24.22 6.48 -31.59
CA LEU A 3 24.80 7.55 -30.79
C LEU A 3 23.82 8.75 -30.84
N PHE A 4 23.13 9.03 -29.75
CA PHE A 4 22.50 10.33 -29.55
C PHE A 4 23.49 11.23 -28.82
N ASN A 5 24.19 12.03 -29.61
CA ASN A 5 25.01 13.12 -29.14
C ASN A 5 24.20 14.41 -29.31
N GLU A 6 23.33 14.74 -28.35
CA GLU A 6 22.77 16.08 -28.21
C GLU A 6 23.03 16.58 -26.79
N THR A 7 24.13 17.29 -26.65
CA THR A 7 24.38 18.19 -25.53
C THR A 7 23.41 19.36 -25.62
N LYS A 8 22.18 19.24 -25.09
CA LYS A 8 21.33 20.40 -24.82
C LYS A 8 21.91 21.14 -23.63
N LYS A 9 22.54 22.30 -23.92
CA LYS A 9 22.83 23.30 -22.89
C LYS A 9 21.52 23.68 -22.22
N VAL A 10 21.35 23.23 -20.98
CA VAL A 10 20.27 23.68 -20.11
C VAL A 10 20.62 25.10 -19.69
N THR A 11 20.06 26.08 -20.38
CA THR A 11 20.11 27.48 -19.97
C THR A 11 19.43 27.61 -18.61
N ARG A 12 20.14 28.15 -17.62
CA ARG A 12 19.60 28.48 -16.31
C ARG A 12 18.33 29.33 -16.49
N GLN A 13 17.16 28.70 -16.27
CA GLN A 13 15.96 29.49 -16.01
C GLN A 13 16.06 30.02 -14.57
N GLN A 14 15.97 31.31 -14.46
CA GLN A 14 15.97 32.04 -13.18
C GLN A 14 14.81 31.52 -12.32
N GLY A 15 15.12 31.06 -11.13
CA GLY A 15 14.12 30.63 -10.13
C GLY A 15 14.41 29.38 -9.33
N TRP A 16 15.52 28.68 -9.57
CA TRP A 16 15.86 27.46 -8.83
C TRP A 16 16.89 27.77 -7.75
N CYS A 17 16.47 27.81 -6.51
CA CYS A 17 17.41 27.91 -5.37
C CYS A 17 17.82 26.48 -4.98
N LEU A 18 18.99 26.05 -5.44
CA LEU A 18 19.62 24.81 -5.01
C LEU A 18 20.38 25.10 -3.72
N THR A 19 19.86 24.67 -2.59
CA THR A 19 20.58 24.66 -1.31
C THR A 19 21.25 23.30 -1.13
N GLY A 20 22.39 23.11 -1.74
CA GLY A 20 23.23 21.91 -1.63
C GLY A 20 24.59 22.13 -2.26
N PRO A 21 25.62 21.34 -1.95
CA PRO A 21 26.93 21.47 -2.58
C PRO A 21 26.80 21.31 -4.10
N PRO A 22 27.61 22.02 -4.90
CA PRO A 22 27.60 21.93 -6.34
C PRO A 22 27.90 20.48 -6.78
N VAL A 23 26.99 19.91 -7.57
CA VAL A 23 27.18 18.58 -8.19
C VAL A 23 27.86 18.82 -9.54
N GLU A 24 28.87 18.02 -9.89
CA GLU A 24 29.57 18.14 -11.16
C GLU A 24 28.62 17.95 -12.36
N GLU A 25 28.78 18.76 -13.40
CA GLU A 25 27.86 18.84 -14.55
C GLU A 25 27.56 17.48 -15.25
N GLY A 26 28.48 16.52 -15.16
CA GLY A 26 28.32 15.17 -15.76
C GLY A 26 27.40 14.23 -14.96
N GLU A 27 27.23 14.45 -13.66
CA GLU A 27 26.35 13.61 -12.81
C GLU A 27 24.86 13.94 -12.96
N TRP A 28 24.52 15.18 -13.31
CA TRP A 28 23.13 15.61 -13.45
C TRP A 28 22.41 14.99 -14.66
N SER A 29 23.12 14.78 -15.76
CA SER A 29 22.51 14.27 -17.00
C SER A 29 22.10 12.78 -16.92
N ILE A 30 22.78 12.00 -16.06
CA ILE A 30 22.47 10.58 -15.89
C ILE A 30 21.31 10.39 -14.89
N ARG A 31 21.21 11.23 -13.86
CA ARG A 31 20.22 11.12 -12.78
C ARG A 31 18.83 11.67 -13.13
N LEU A 32 18.75 12.66 -14.03
CA LEU A 32 17.47 13.20 -14.51
C LEU A 32 16.64 12.21 -15.33
N LEU A 33 17.24 11.11 -15.80
CA LEU A 33 16.59 10.07 -16.60
C LEU A 33 16.04 8.90 -15.77
N ALA A 34 16.36 8.84 -14.46
CA ALA A 34 16.13 7.65 -13.67
C ALA A 34 14.68 7.41 -13.22
N GLY A 35 13.79 8.39 -13.32
CA GLY A 35 12.37 8.18 -13.05
C GLY A 35 11.66 9.39 -12.46
N THR A 36 10.34 9.28 -12.42
CA THR A 36 9.47 10.33 -11.88
C THR A 36 8.30 9.68 -11.15
N LEU A 37 8.06 10.11 -9.92
CA LEU A 37 6.82 9.90 -9.22
C LEU A 37 5.99 11.17 -9.39
N SER A 38 4.84 11.05 -10.04
CA SER A 38 3.91 12.15 -10.32
C SER A 38 2.48 11.63 -10.31
N GLY A 39 1.51 12.54 -10.27
CA GLY A 39 0.10 12.20 -10.21
C GLY A 39 -0.44 12.11 -8.79
N LEU A 40 0.36 12.49 -7.80
CA LEU A 40 -0.08 12.76 -6.43
C LEU A 40 -0.13 14.27 -6.20
N TRP A 41 -1.06 14.72 -5.38
CA TRP A 41 -1.18 16.12 -4.97
C TRP A 41 -1.77 16.26 -3.58
N TYR A 42 -1.44 17.37 -2.92
CA TYR A 42 -2.13 17.79 -1.71
C TYR A 42 -3.30 18.71 -2.06
N ASP A 43 -4.49 18.37 -1.56
CA ASP A 43 -5.68 19.22 -1.60
C ASP A 43 -5.81 19.91 -0.24
N VAL A 44 -5.16 21.05 -0.12
CA VAL A 44 -5.06 21.80 1.14
C VAL A 44 -6.33 22.61 1.32
N GLN A 45 -7.21 22.19 2.22
CA GLN A 45 -8.45 22.91 2.56
C GLN A 45 -8.19 24.02 3.60
N VAL A 46 -7.27 23.77 4.52
CA VAL A 46 -6.87 24.73 5.57
C VAL A 46 -5.35 24.91 5.50
N PRO A 47 -4.87 26.17 5.46
CA PRO A 47 -3.45 26.46 5.51
C PRO A 47 -2.74 25.73 6.65
N GLY A 48 -1.51 25.27 6.41
CA GLY A 48 -0.77 24.51 7.41
C GLY A 48 0.30 23.62 6.82
N SER A 49 0.91 22.81 7.66
CA SER A 49 1.97 21.90 7.28
C SER A 49 1.40 20.59 6.72
N ARG A 50 2.08 20.03 5.72
CA ARG A 50 1.89 18.66 5.25
C ARG A 50 3.22 17.95 5.25
N SER A 51 3.23 16.72 5.69
CA SER A 51 4.44 15.93 5.84
C SER A 51 4.30 14.59 5.13
N LEU A 52 5.43 14.05 4.73
CA LEU A 52 5.55 12.65 4.31
C LEU A 52 6.90 12.11 4.79
N MET A 53 6.99 10.79 4.89
CA MET A 53 8.25 10.12 5.17
C MET A 53 8.68 9.32 3.94
N LEU A 54 9.97 9.42 3.62
CA LEU A 54 10.60 8.67 2.55
C LEU A 54 11.90 8.05 3.04
N ASN A 55 12.09 6.78 2.74
CA ASN A 55 13.37 6.10 2.89
C ASN A 55 13.85 5.54 1.55
N GLY A 56 15.15 5.31 1.48
CA GLY A 56 15.78 4.78 0.28
C GLY A 56 17.26 5.06 0.23
N THR A 57 17.82 4.93 -0.95
CA THR A 57 19.21 5.30 -1.26
C THR A 57 19.24 6.21 -2.47
N GLY A 58 20.39 6.85 -2.72
CA GLY A 58 20.56 7.72 -3.88
C GLY A 58 20.10 9.15 -3.66
N ILE A 59 19.79 9.84 -4.75
CA ILE A 59 19.44 11.27 -4.76
C ILE A 59 18.14 11.48 -5.53
N ILE A 60 17.24 12.23 -4.94
CA ILE A 60 15.99 12.69 -5.57
C ILE A 60 15.88 14.21 -5.51
N THR A 61 15.03 14.76 -6.36
CA THR A 61 14.58 16.15 -6.29
C THR A 61 13.09 16.15 -5.97
N MET A 62 12.69 16.85 -4.93
CA MET A 62 11.31 16.95 -4.48
C MET A 62 10.75 18.35 -4.72
N ASN A 63 9.57 18.42 -5.32
CA ASN A 63 8.78 19.63 -5.48
C ASN A 63 7.38 19.40 -4.88
N TRP A 64 7.01 20.23 -3.93
CA TRP A 64 5.74 20.18 -3.22
C TRP A 64 4.60 20.97 -3.90
N GLY A 65 4.76 21.35 -5.18
CA GLY A 65 3.78 22.17 -5.89
C GLY A 65 3.85 23.68 -5.57
N ARG A 66 4.86 24.12 -4.81
CA ARG A 66 5.04 25.51 -4.39
C ARG A 66 6.03 26.32 -5.28
N GLY A 67 6.36 25.78 -6.45
CA GLY A 67 7.31 26.42 -7.38
C GLY A 67 8.78 26.22 -7.04
N THR A 68 9.13 25.80 -5.82
CA THR A 68 10.51 25.48 -5.42
C THR A 68 10.71 23.97 -5.35
N ALA A 69 11.87 23.52 -5.81
CA ALA A 69 12.30 22.13 -5.65
C ALA A 69 13.62 22.09 -4.89
N TYR A 70 13.84 21.04 -4.13
CA TYR A 70 15.07 20.82 -3.41
C TYR A 70 15.58 19.39 -3.59
N GLN A 71 16.88 19.25 -3.54
CA GLN A 71 17.53 17.96 -3.64
C GLN A 71 17.54 17.29 -2.27
N VAL A 72 17.25 15.99 -2.27
CA VAL A 72 17.31 15.12 -1.11
C VAL A 72 18.29 14.00 -1.42
N LYS A 73 19.30 13.83 -0.55
CA LYS A 73 20.15 12.66 -0.53
C LYS A 73 19.73 11.77 0.61
N PHE A 74 19.39 10.53 0.31
CA PHE A 74 19.10 9.54 1.34
C PHE A 74 20.40 9.07 1.99
N ASP A 75 20.42 9.04 3.33
CA ASP A 75 21.55 8.61 4.15
C ASP A 75 21.13 7.57 5.20
N ALA A 76 20.29 6.64 4.80
CA ALA A 76 19.87 5.45 5.53
C ALA A 76 19.09 5.66 6.84
N LEU A 77 18.56 6.86 7.11
CA LEU A 77 17.71 7.13 8.27
C LEU A 77 16.35 7.65 7.83
N ASP A 78 15.32 7.29 8.58
CA ASP A 78 13.94 7.74 8.39
C ASP A 78 13.88 9.25 8.24
N LYS A 79 13.33 9.71 7.13
CA LYS A 79 13.28 11.14 6.84
C LYS A 79 11.87 11.64 6.70
N HIS A 80 11.55 12.56 7.58
CA HIS A 80 10.33 13.34 7.55
C HIS A 80 10.56 14.62 6.74
N TYR A 81 9.76 14.79 5.70
CA TYR A 81 9.79 15.99 4.86
C TYR A 81 8.50 16.75 5.06
N THR A 82 8.61 18.05 5.29
CA THR A 82 7.46 18.91 5.60
C THR A 82 7.45 20.14 4.71
N ALA A 83 6.29 20.45 4.16
CA ALA A 83 6.01 21.71 3.49
C ALA A 83 4.92 22.48 4.20
N VAL A 84 5.05 23.80 4.28
CA VAL A 84 4.03 24.70 4.82
C VAL A 84 3.27 25.33 3.68
N TYR A 85 1.96 25.19 3.64
CA TYR A 85 1.06 25.76 2.65
C TYR A 85 0.34 26.96 3.25
N PRO A 86 0.61 28.20 2.75
CA PRO A 86 0.04 29.41 3.34
C PRO A 86 -1.42 29.64 2.95
N GLU A 87 -1.89 28.97 1.89
CA GLU A 87 -3.22 29.12 1.33
C GLU A 87 -3.85 27.77 1.03
N ALA A 88 -5.18 27.74 0.99
CA ALA A 88 -5.92 26.58 0.48
C ALA A 88 -5.69 26.43 -1.03
N GLY A 89 -5.66 25.19 -1.51
CA GLY A 89 -5.45 24.93 -2.94
C GLY A 89 -4.91 23.56 -3.23
N ARG A 90 -4.75 23.28 -4.53
CA ARG A 90 -4.13 22.06 -5.02
C ARG A 90 -2.63 22.29 -5.27
N TYR A 91 -1.83 21.38 -4.75
CA TYR A 91 -0.37 21.43 -4.85
C TYR A 91 0.17 20.07 -5.32
N ASP A 92 0.60 20.01 -6.57
CA ASP A 92 1.08 18.75 -7.17
C ASP A 92 2.43 18.36 -6.58
N LEU A 93 2.51 17.16 -6.01
CA LEU A 93 3.75 16.55 -5.52
C LEU A 93 4.50 15.92 -6.69
N LEU A 94 5.75 16.33 -6.87
CA LEU A 94 6.60 15.80 -7.93
C LEU A 94 7.95 15.39 -7.36
N ILE A 95 8.30 14.13 -7.51
CA ILE A 95 9.61 13.59 -7.10
C ILE A 95 10.30 13.04 -8.34
N LYS A 96 11.54 13.48 -8.59
CA LYS A 96 12.36 13.07 -9.74
C LYS A 96 13.73 12.57 -9.29
N GLY A 97 14.36 11.77 -10.15
CA GLY A 97 15.71 11.24 -9.92
C GLY A 97 15.70 9.74 -9.70
N GLU A 98 16.46 9.26 -8.75
CA GLU A 98 16.60 7.82 -8.47
C GLU A 98 15.40 7.27 -7.68
N VAL A 99 14.17 7.57 -8.14
CA VAL A 99 12.92 7.16 -7.46
C VAL A 99 12.79 5.65 -7.33
N HIS A 100 13.40 4.88 -8.22
CA HIS A 100 13.41 3.42 -8.19
C HIS A 100 14.18 2.85 -6.97
N LEU A 101 14.96 3.68 -6.27
CA LEU A 101 15.69 3.34 -5.05
C LEU A 101 14.94 3.73 -3.77
N ILE A 102 13.75 4.30 -3.89
CA ILE A 102 12.86 4.56 -2.74
C ILE A 102 12.36 3.21 -2.22
N THR A 103 12.61 2.95 -0.94
CA THR A 103 12.18 1.71 -0.26
C THR A 103 10.95 1.91 0.60
N GLU A 104 10.66 3.15 1.02
CA GLU A 104 9.50 3.47 1.84
C GLU A 104 8.86 4.80 1.42
N PHE A 105 7.53 4.81 1.39
CA PHE A 105 6.70 6.00 1.25
C PHE A 105 5.57 5.93 2.27
N ASP A 106 5.51 6.91 3.17
CA ASP A 106 4.45 7.05 4.16
C ASP A 106 3.84 8.45 4.08
N SER A 107 2.54 8.51 3.84
CA SER A 107 1.76 9.76 3.82
C SER A 107 1.50 10.34 5.21
N LEU A 108 1.92 9.64 6.28
CA LEU A 108 1.67 10.01 7.67
C LEU A 108 0.17 10.23 7.96
N ALA A 109 -0.68 9.35 7.41
CA ALA A 109 -2.14 9.42 7.51
C ALA A 109 -2.72 10.77 7.06
N SER A 110 -2.18 11.34 5.98
CA SER A 110 -2.59 12.64 5.45
C SER A 110 -3.92 12.55 4.69
N ASP A 111 -4.99 13.07 5.26
CA ASP A 111 -6.31 13.21 4.63
C ASP A 111 -6.33 14.16 3.42
N SER A 112 -5.28 14.92 3.21
CA SER A 112 -5.15 15.86 2.10
C SER A 112 -4.37 15.31 0.90
N LEU A 113 -3.69 14.16 1.02
CA LEU A 113 -3.00 13.52 -0.10
C LEU A 113 -4.02 12.83 -1.00
N LYS A 114 -3.98 13.18 -2.29
CA LYS A 114 -4.84 12.62 -3.35
C LYS A 114 -4.01 12.15 -4.52
N GLY A 115 -4.62 11.36 -5.39
CA GLY A 115 -4.01 10.94 -6.65
C GLY A 115 -4.22 9.47 -6.96
N GLU A 116 -3.51 8.97 -7.94
CA GLU A 116 -3.64 7.59 -8.38
C GLU A 116 -2.49 6.71 -7.88
N ILE A 117 -2.84 5.56 -7.34
CA ILE A 117 -1.89 4.58 -6.79
C ILE A 117 -0.89 4.06 -7.85
N LYS A 118 -1.25 4.13 -9.13
CA LYS A 118 -0.32 3.80 -10.23
C LYS A 118 0.94 4.69 -10.27
N ALA A 119 0.93 5.83 -9.56
CA ALA A 119 2.11 6.68 -9.40
C ALA A 119 3.31 5.90 -8.83
N PHE A 120 3.05 4.90 -8.00
CA PHE A 120 4.06 4.09 -7.32
C PHE A 120 4.64 2.96 -8.18
N ARG A 121 4.07 2.66 -9.35
CA ARG A 121 4.44 1.49 -10.19
C ARG A 121 5.93 1.41 -10.56
N ASN A 122 6.61 2.56 -10.63
CA ASN A 122 8.01 2.66 -11.03
C ASN A 122 8.98 2.63 -9.83
N LEU A 123 8.47 2.55 -8.60
CA LEU A 123 9.26 2.42 -7.38
C LEU A 123 9.61 0.95 -7.17
N THR A 124 10.50 0.41 -7.97
CA THR A 124 10.76 -1.05 -8.03
C THR A 124 11.46 -1.61 -6.79
N ALA A 125 12.05 -0.75 -5.96
CA ALA A 125 12.60 -1.13 -4.66
C ALA A 125 11.64 -0.85 -3.48
N LEU A 126 10.38 -0.44 -3.75
CA LEU A 126 9.44 -0.07 -2.69
C LEU A 126 9.04 -1.30 -1.87
N GLU A 127 9.41 -1.28 -0.60
CA GLU A 127 9.12 -2.34 0.37
C GLU A 127 7.96 -1.96 1.29
N VAL A 128 7.84 -0.67 1.62
CA VAL A 128 6.82 -0.16 2.56
C VAL A 128 6.03 0.96 1.91
N LEU A 129 4.71 0.79 1.84
CA LEU A 129 3.78 1.80 1.36
C LEU A 129 2.65 2.01 2.37
N HIS A 130 2.62 3.18 3.00
CA HIS A 130 1.59 3.59 3.94
C HIS A 130 0.84 4.81 3.42
N LEU A 131 -0.42 4.62 3.04
CA LEU A 131 -1.31 5.65 2.52
C LEU A 131 -2.65 5.73 3.29
N ALA A 132 -2.70 5.12 4.47
CA ALA A 132 -3.90 5.07 5.30
C ALA A 132 -4.55 6.45 5.48
N GLY A 133 -5.88 6.53 5.37
CA GLY A 133 -6.65 7.77 5.54
C GLY A 133 -6.45 8.80 4.45
N SER A 134 -5.71 8.49 3.38
CA SER A 134 -5.55 9.40 2.23
C SER A 134 -6.65 9.18 1.19
N TRP A 135 -6.83 10.15 0.29
CA TRP A 135 -7.81 10.07 -0.80
C TRP A 135 -7.18 9.57 -2.11
N VAL A 136 -6.27 8.60 -2.00
CA VAL A 136 -5.71 7.95 -3.18
C VAL A 136 -6.71 6.95 -3.76
N THR A 137 -6.67 6.79 -5.08
CA THR A 137 -7.56 5.90 -5.83
C THR A 137 -6.78 5.06 -6.82
N GLY A 138 -7.45 4.12 -7.48
CA GLY A 138 -6.88 3.29 -8.54
C GLY A 138 -6.80 1.81 -8.16
N ASP A 139 -6.42 0.99 -9.13
CA ASP A 139 -6.40 -0.46 -9.00
C ASP A 139 -5.18 -0.92 -8.20
N ILE A 140 -5.42 -1.71 -7.14
CA ILE A 140 -4.37 -2.31 -6.30
C ILE A 140 -3.37 -3.13 -7.14
N ALA A 141 -3.81 -3.72 -8.26
CA ALA A 141 -2.94 -4.46 -9.16
C ALA A 141 -1.86 -3.61 -9.84
N ALA A 142 -1.94 -2.26 -9.77
CA ALA A 142 -0.93 -1.37 -10.32
C ALA A 142 0.31 -1.21 -9.44
N LEU A 143 0.29 -1.71 -8.20
CA LEU A 143 1.40 -1.59 -7.25
C LEU A 143 2.58 -2.51 -7.60
N PRO A 144 3.83 -2.14 -7.18
CA PRO A 144 5.01 -2.96 -7.41
C PRO A 144 4.99 -4.23 -6.56
N ALA A 145 5.54 -5.33 -7.12
CA ALA A 145 5.58 -6.64 -6.46
C ALA A 145 6.64 -6.76 -5.34
N SER A 146 7.47 -5.73 -5.15
CA SER A 146 8.52 -5.67 -4.12
C SER A 146 8.01 -5.42 -2.70
N LEU A 147 6.71 -5.13 -2.55
CA LEU A 147 6.12 -4.75 -1.27
C LEU A 147 6.22 -5.84 -0.20
N LEU A 148 6.72 -5.44 0.97
CA LEU A 148 6.72 -6.21 2.22
C LEU A 148 5.56 -5.78 3.14
N GLN A 149 5.25 -4.48 3.14
CA GLN A 149 4.18 -3.90 3.95
C GLN A 149 3.34 -2.94 3.12
N LEU A 150 2.03 -3.10 3.19
CA LEU A 150 1.06 -2.27 2.48
C LEU A 150 -0.06 -1.86 3.44
N SER A 151 -0.27 -0.56 3.64
CA SER A 151 -1.36 -0.01 4.42
C SER A 151 -2.14 0.99 3.58
N LEU A 152 -3.37 0.62 3.21
CA LEU A 152 -4.29 1.40 2.38
C LEU A 152 -5.63 1.63 3.07
N GLN A 153 -5.73 1.37 4.37
CA GLN A 153 -6.98 1.47 5.10
C GLN A 153 -7.65 2.83 4.88
N GLU A 154 -8.98 2.82 4.70
CA GLU A 154 -9.79 4.02 4.49
C GLU A 154 -9.36 4.87 3.28
N THR A 155 -8.87 4.24 2.21
CA THR A 155 -8.58 4.89 0.92
C THR A 155 -9.62 4.51 -0.12
N LEU A 156 -9.57 5.18 -1.30
CA LEU A 156 -10.44 4.88 -2.44
C LEU A 156 -9.81 3.89 -3.43
N VAL A 157 -8.82 3.12 -2.97
CA VAL A 157 -8.21 2.06 -3.78
C VAL A 157 -9.23 0.96 -4.01
N HIS A 158 -9.26 0.46 -5.23
CA HIS A 158 -10.24 -0.54 -5.69
C HIS A 158 -9.55 -1.70 -6.42
N GLY A 159 -10.32 -2.64 -6.91
CA GLY A 159 -9.87 -3.80 -7.68
C GLY A 159 -10.25 -5.11 -7.03
N ASP A 160 -9.84 -6.22 -7.62
CA ASP A 160 -10.09 -7.56 -7.13
C ASP A 160 -9.06 -7.92 -6.03
N LEU A 161 -9.52 -8.47 -4.91
CA LEU A 161 -8.65 -8.92 -3.82
C LEU A 161 -7.64 -9.99 -4.27
N ALA A 162 -7.94 -10.78 -5.32
CA ALA A 162 -7.00 -11.74 -5.90
C ALA A 162 -5.66 -11.11 -6.34
N ALA A 163 -5.62 -9.77 -6.53
CA ALA A 163 -4.38 -9.05 -6.80
C ALA A 163 -3.31 -9.22 -5.73
N ILE A 164 -3.66 -9.63 -4.49
CA ILE A 164 -2.68 -9.95 -3.43
C ILE A 164 -1.72 -11.06 -3.84
N GLY A 165 -2.12 -11.96 -4.74
CA GLY A 165 -1.25 -12.98 -5.31
C GLY A 165 -0.02 -12.43 -6.06
N ARG A 166 -0.01 -11.15 -6.41
CA ARG A 166 1.11 -10.48 -7.09
C ARG A 166 2.22 -10.01 -6.15
N PHE A 167 2.02 -10.10 -4.83
CA PHE A 167 2.97 -9.60 -3.82
C PHE A 167 3.66 -10.76 -3.07
N PRO A 168 4.64 -11.44 -3.68
CA PRO A 168 5.23 -12.66 -3.13
C PRO A 168 6.07 -12.42 -1.87
N LEU A 169 6.51 -11.19 -1.62
CA LEU A 169 7.35 -10.82 -0.49
C LEU A 169 6.56 -10.25 0.70
N LEU A 170 5.24 -10.20 0.58
CA LEU A 170 4.37 -9.55 1.55
C LEU A 170 4.47 -10.20 2.93
N LYS A 171 4.55 -9.35 3.96
CA LYS A 171 4.52 -9.72 5.38
C LYS A 171 3.29 -9.15 6.07
N LYS A 172 2.81 -8.01 5.60
CA LYS A 172 1.64 -7.33 6.18
C LYS A 172 0.89 -6.55 5.12
N ILE A 173 -0.43 -6.69 5.11
CA ILE A 173 -1.33 -5.86 4.31
C ILE A 173 -2.55 -5.46 5.14
N ASP A 174 -2.95 -4.20 5.02
CA ASP A 174 -4.15 -3.65 5.60
C ASP A 174 -4.95 -2.90 4.52
N LEU A 175 -6.07 -3.49 4.11
CA LEU A 175 -7.02 -2.94 3.13
C LEU A 175 -8.35 -2.54 3.78
N THR A 176 -8.42 -2.49 5.12
CA THR A 176 -9.65 -2.20 5.85
C THR A 176 -10.36 -0.98 5.29
N GLY A 177 -11.64 -1.11 4.94
CA GLY A 177 -12.48 -0.01 4.48
C GLY A 177 -12.06 0.60 3.13
N THR A 178 -11.32 -0.12 2.30
CA THR A 178 -11.05 0.29 0.91
C THR A 178 -12.21 -0.11 -0.01
N LEU A 179 -12.12 0.24 -1.30
CA LEU A 179 -13.06 -0.18 -2.35
C LEU A 179 -12.56 -1.44 -3.09
N VAL A 180 -11.61 -2.18 -2.52
CA VAL A 180 -11.22 -3.50 -3.04
C VAL A 180 -12.37 -4.46 -2.75
N GLU A 181 -12.87 -5.12 -3.78
CA GLU A 181 -14.08 -5.95 -3.69
C GLU A 181 -13.93 -7.23 -4.51
N GLY A 182 -14.68 -8.26 -4.12
CA GLY A 182 -14.65 -9.57 -4.79
C GLY A 182 -13.32 -10.31 -4.60
N TYR A 183 -13.39 -11.59 -4.88
CA TYR A 183 -12.22 -12.47 -4.93
C TYR A 183 -12.39 -13.49 -6.05
N SER A 184 -11.70 -13.30 -7.15
CA SER A 184 -11.82 -14.17 -8.34
C SER A 184 -11.00 -15.45 -8.25
N GLY A 185 -10.40 -15.73 -7.08
CA GLY A 185 -9.49 -16.85 -6.89
C GLY A 185 -8.12 -16.59 -7.52
N THR A 186 -7.06 -17.08 -6.89
CA THR A 186 -5.72 -16.98 -7.43
C THR A 186 -4.78 -18.00 -6.77
N LEU A 187 -3.72 -18.35 -7.48
CA LEU A 187 -2.62 -19.08 -6.86
C LEU A 187 -1.86 -18.12 -5.94
N LEU A 188 -2.11 -18.23 -4.64
CA LEU A 188 -1.42 -17.40 -3.67
C LEU A 188 0.06 -17.80 -3.54
N PRO A 189 0.98 -16.84 -3.40
CA PRO A 189 2.39 -17.13 -3.18
C PRO A 189 2.60 -17.79 -1.82
N LEU A 190 3.72 -18.48 -1.68
CA LEU A 190 4.18 -18.96 -0.38
C LEU A 190 4.80 -17.79 0.37
N TRP A 191 3.99 -17.12 1.19
CA TRP A 191 4.47 -16.06 2.07
C TRP A 191 5.26 -16.59 3.25
N ALA A 192 6.06 -15.73 3.88
CA ALA A 192 6.72 -16.03 5.12
C ALA A 192 5.70 -16.33 6.24
N ASN A 193 6.06 -17.24 7.16
CA ASN A 193 5.23 -17.53 8.32
C ASN A 193 4.98 -16.28 9.16
N GLY A 194 3.78 -16.16 9.71
CA GLY A 194 3.37 -15.01 10.49
C GLY A 194 2.86 -13.81 9.67
N ILE A 195 2.52 -14.01 8.40
CA ILE A 195 1.90 -12.96 7.57
C ILE A 195 0.64 -12.39 8.24
N GLU A 196 0.43 -11.08 8.13
CA GLU A 196 -0.76 -10.38 8.62
C GLU A 196 -1.60 -9.85 7.45
N LEU A 197 -2.83 -10.36 7.30
CA LEU A 197 -3.79 -10.01 6.26
C LEU A 197 -5.03 -9.39 6.91
N LYS A 198 -5.29 -8.09 6.63
CA LYS A 198 -6.48 -7.39 7.11
C LYS A 198 -7.32 -6.94 5.93
N PHE A 199 -8.47 -7.57 5.80
CA PHE A 199 -9.47 -7.38 4.75
C PHE A 199 -10.84 -7.06 5.33
N ARG A 200 -10.88 -6.38 6.47
CA ARG A 200 -12.10 -5.96 7.16
C ARG A 200 -12.85 -4.93 6.32
N ASP A 201 -14.17 -5.00 6.32
CA ASP A 201 -15.06 -4.01 5.69
C ASP A 201 -14.88 -3.85 4.15
N LEU A 202 -14.53 -4.94 3.46
CA LEU A 202 -14.39 -4.96 1.99
C LEU A 202 -15.68 -5.40 1.26
N HIS A 203 -16.75 -5.65 1.96
CA HIS A 203 -18.02 -6.15 1.40
C HIS A 203 -17.89 -7.45 0.59
N LEU A 204 -16.90 -8.29 0.91
CA LEU A 204 -16.71 -9.58 0.28
C LEU A 204 -17.94 -10.47 0.50
N SER A 205 -18.37 -11.19 -0.53
CA SER A 205 -19.46 -12.14 -0.42
C SER A 205 -19.04 -13.38 0.40
N ALA A 206 -20.03 -14.19 0.80
CA ALA A 206 -19.75 -15.47 1.44
C ALA A 206 -18.92 -16.42 0.54
N GLY A 207 -19.17 -16.37 -0.78
CA GLY A 207 -18.41 -17.13 -1.77
C GLY A 207 -16.95 -16.69 -1.85
N ASP A 208 -16.71 -15.36 -1.90
CA ASP A 208 -15.33 -14.81 -1.91
C ASP A 208 -14.54 -15.24 -0.67
N ILE A 209 -15.20 -15.23 0.50
CA ILE A 209 -14.59 -15.65 1.77
C ILE A 209 -14.24 -17.14 1.72
N ASP A 210 -15.16 -17.99 1.27
CA ASP A 210 -14.92 -19.44 1.19
C ASP A 210 -13.76 -19.73 0.21
N GLU A 211 -13.72 -19.08 -0.94
CA GLU A 211 -12.67 -19.27 -1.93
C GLU A 211 -11.30 -18.76 -1.43
N LEU A 212 -11.25 -17.60 -0.79
CA LEU A 212 -10.04 -17.08 -0.15
C LEU A 212 -9.47 -18.05 0.89
N LEU A 213 -10.35 -18.62 1.73
CA LEU A 213 -9.93 -19.60 2.74
C LEU A 213 -9.39 -20.89 2.10
N HIS A 214 -9.98 -21.34 0.99
CA HIS A 214 -9.48 -22.49 0.22
C HIS A 214 -8.09 -22.22 -0.35
N ASP A 215 -7.88 -21.07 -0.98
CA ASP A 215 -6.59 -20.71 -1.57
C ASP A 215 -5.51 -20.54 -0.51
N LEU A 216 -5.84 -19.90 0.62
CA LEU A 216 -4.92 -19.83 1.79
C LEU A 216 -4.58 -21.20 2.33
N ALA A 217 -5.56 -22.11 2.44
CA ALA A 217 -5.34 -23.47 2.90
C ALA A 217 -4.48 -24.30 1.93
N ALA A 218 -4.47 -23.97 0.65
CA ALA A 218 -3.62 -24.60 -0.35
C ALA A 218 -2.14 -24.18 -0.21
N THR A 219 -1.85 -23.02 0.42
CA THR A 219 -0.46 -22.64 0.74
C THR A 219 0.07 -23.47 1.92
N THR A 220 1.39 -23.38 2.16
CA THR A 220 2.02 -24.01 3.34
C THR A 220 2.41 -22.99 4.41
N THR A 221 1.97 -21.76 4.28
CA THR A 221 2.23 -20.68 5.24
C THR A 221 1.62 -21.00 6.62
N GLU A 222 2.37 -20.75 7.67
CA GLU A 222 1.98 -21.05 9.07
C GLU A 222 1.91 -19.77 9.90
N ASN A 223 1.17 -19.85 11.03
CA ASN A 223 1.07 -18.80 12.04
C ASN A 223 0.61 -17.43 11.48
N GLY A 224 -0.14 -17.42 10.38
CA GLY A 224 -0.68 -16.21 9.79
C GLY A 224 -1.81 -15.62 10.62
N LYS A 225 -2.12 -14.36 10.36
CA LYS A 225 -3.28 -13.66 10.90
C LYS A 225 -4.14 -13.18 9.74
N LEU A 226 -5.43 -13.48 9.79
CA LEU A 226 -6.42 -13.08 8.80
C LEU A 226 -7.59 -12.37 9.49
N ASP A 227 -7.85 -11.12 9.16
CA ASP A 227 -9.05 -10.41 9.58
C ASP A 227 -9.96 -10.17 8.37
N ILE A 228 -11.06 -10.90 8.32
CA ILE A 228 -12.16 -10.80 7.34
C ILE A 228 -13.48 -10.46 8.03
N GLY A 229 -13.42 -9.77 9.15
CA GLY A 229 -14.59 -9.33 9.92
C GLY A 229 -15.31 -8.13 9.31
N GLY A 230 -16.10 -7.45 10.15
CA GLY A 230 -16.82 -6.23 9.78
C GLY A 230 -17.96 -6.47 8.80
N LEU A 231 -18.03 -5.67 7.73
CA LEU A 231 -19.11 -5.69 6.72
C LEU A 231 -18.96 -6.79 5.67
N ASN A 232 -18.02 -7.71 5.81
CA ASN A 232 -17.88 -8.87 4.91
C ASN A 232 -19.00 -9.89 5.11
N GLY A 233 -19.22 -10.71 4.09
CA GLY A 233 -20.09 -11.88 4.18
C GLY A 233 -19.58 -12.91 5.19
N ARG A 234 -20.49 -13.78 5.63
CA ARG A 234 -20.14 -14.90 6.51
C ARG A 234 -19.61 -16.05 5.66
N ARG A 235 -18.53 -16.67 6.10
CA ARG A 235 -18.11 -17.95 5.51
C ARG A 235 -19.22 -19.00 5.63
N THR A 236 -19.26 -19.95 4.73
CA THR A 236 -20.21 -21.05 4.76
C THR A 236 -19.58 -22.37 5.21
N SER A 237 -20.37 -23.42 5.30
CA SER A 237 -19.88 -24.78 5.56
C SER A 237 -18.88 -25.28 4.49
N ASN A 238 -18.89 -24.68 3.30
CA ASN A 238 -18.00 -25.06 2.20
C ASN A 238 -16.52 -24.89 2.59
N SER A 239 -16.19 -23.85 3.36
CA SER A 239 -14.82 -23.58 3.81
C SER A 239 -14.43 -24.26 5.13
N ASN A 240 -15.26 -25.11 5.74
CA ASN A 240 -14.95 -25.73 7.04
C ASN A 240 -13.62 -26.48 7.06
N LEU A 241 -13.33 -27.27 6.02
CA LEU A 241 -12.07 -28.02 5.92
C LEU A 241 -10.86 -27.08 5.80
N ALA A 242 -10.97 -26.05 4.98
CA ALA A 242 -9.94 -25.04 4.78
C ALA A 242 -9.67 -24.27 6.09
N PHE A 243 -10.74 -23.83 6.76
CA PHE A 243 -10.66 -23.14 8.06
C PHE A 243 -9.95 -24.01 9.12
N THR A 244 -10.35 -25.29 9.25
CA THR A 244 -9.73 -26.22 10.19
C THR A 244 -8.25 -26.47 9.86
N ALA A 245 -7.91 -26.60 8.57
CA ALA A 245 -6.53 -26.79 8.14
C ALA A 245 -5.65 -25.55 8.45
N LEU A 246 -6.18 -24.35 8.28
CA LEU A 246 -5.50 -23.11 8.65
C LEU A 246 -5.30 -23.01 10.17
N ALA A 247 -6.35 -23.29 10.96
CA ALA A 247 -6.28 -23.30 12.41
C ALA A 247 -5.23 -24.31 12.93
N ALA A 248 -5.17 -25.50 12.34
CA ALA A 248 -4.18 -26.52 12.68
C ALA A 248 -2.73 -26.08 12.38
N ARG A 249 -2.53 -25.13 11.46
CA ARG A 249 -1.25 -24.50 11.14
C ARG A 249 -0.98 -23.21 11.93
N GLY A 250 -1.75 -22.96 12.99
CA GLY A 250 -1.55 -21.81 13.89
C GLY A 250 -2.09 -20.48 13.37
N TRP A 251 -2.95 -20.47 12.33
CA TRP A 251 -3.57 -19.23 11.88
C TRP A 251 -4.58 -18.71 12.90
N THR A 252 -4.57 -17.41 13.13
CA THR A 252 -5.62 -16.68 13.84
C THR A 252 -6.53 -16.04 12.80
N ILE A 253 -7.82 -16.40 12.79
CA ILE A 253 -8.80 -15.94 11.81
C ILE A 253 -9.92 -15.22 12.54
N ILE A 254 -10.12 -13.93 12.23
CA ILE A 254 -11.25 -13.12 12.67
C ILE A 254 -12.24 -13.06 11.51
N CYS A 255 -13.44 -13.53 11.70
CA CYS A 255 -14.50 -13.51 10.67
C CYS A 255 -15.83 -13.09 11.27
N VAL A 256 -16.77 -12.72 10.42
CA VAL A 256 -18.15 -12.37 10.84
C VAL A 256 -18.79 -13.60 11.48
N VAL A 257 -19.13 -13.48 12.75
CA VAL A 257 -19.82 -14.53 13.51
C VAL A 257 -21.32 -14.27 13.38
N GLY A 258 -22.09 -15.28 12.97
CA GLY A 258 -23.53 -15.13 12.97
C GLY A 258 -24.10 -15.33 14.37
N HIS A 259 -25.10 -14.55 14.71
CA HIS A 259 -25.95 -14.90 15.83
C HIS A 259 -26.55 -16.28 15.56
N ALA A 260 -26.19 -17.25 16.39
CA ALA A 260 -26.83 -18.55 16.35
C ALA A 260 -28.30 -18.39 16.76
N THR A 261 -29.21 -18.46 15.80
CA THR A 261 -30.63 -18.66 16.14
C THR A 261 -30.79 -20.09 16.61
N PHE A 262 -31.38 -20.27 17.78
CA PHE A 262 -31.72 -21.61 18.30
C PHE A 262 -32.50 -22.37 17.22
N GLY A 263 -31.92 -23.43 16.66
CA GLY A 263 -32.54 -24.26 15.63
C GLY A 263 -31.79 -24.39 14.30
N SER A 264 -30.67 -23.69 14.07
CA SER A 264 -29.87 -23.92 12.89
C SER A 264 -28.90 -25.10 13.11
N ALA A 265 -28.88 -26.05 12.17
CA ALA A 265 -28.04 -27.25 12.21
C ALA A 265 -26.53 -26.98 12.06
N ASP A 266 -26.12 -25.70 12.00
CA ASP A 266 -24.75 -25.27 11.69
C ASP A 266 -23.88 -24.97 12.90
N ILE A 267 -24.34 -25.30 14.11
CA ILE A 267 -23.55 -25.13 15.34
C ILE A 267 -22.85 -26.44 15.67
N SER A 268 -21.64 -26.62 15.24
CA SER A 268 -20.76 -27.65 15.81
C SER A 268 -20.06 -27.08 17.07
N PHE A 269 -20.54 -27.44 18.23
CA PHE A 269 -19.83 -27.24 19.48
C PHE A 269 -18.59 -28.16 19.47
N GLY A 270 -17.44 -27.67 19.08
CA GLY A 270 -16.23 -28.49 19.01
C GLY A 270 -14.93 -27.76 18.73
N ASP A 271 -14.97 -26.49 18.31
CA ASP A 271 -13.75 -25.75 18.05
C ASP A 271 -13.21 -25.09 19.33
N ALA A 272 -12.45 -25.85 20.10
CA ALA A 272 -11.80 -25.40 21.34
C ALA A 272 -10.71 -24.35 21.13
N ASN A 273 -10.42 -23.93 19.85
CA ASN A 273 -9.38 -22.97 19.49
C ASN A 273 -9.88 -21.73 18.77
N ALA A 274 -11.18 -21.57 18.54
CA ALA A 274 -11.72 -20.33 18.03
C ALA A 274 -11.80 -19.31 19.19
N ARG A 275 -10.88 -18.36 19.23
CA ARG A 275 -11.06 -17.18 20.09
C ARG A 275 -12.15 -16.32 19.47
N PHE A 276 -13.32 -16.32 20.09
CA PHE A 276 -14.40 -15.38 19.78
C PHE A 276 -14.12 -14.09 20.51
N GLU A 277 -13.73 -13.04 19.81
CA GLU A 277 -13.86 -11.69 20.35
C GLU A 277 -15.28 -11.21 20.04
N GLU A 278 -16.12 -11.15 21.06
CA GLU A 278 -17.45 -10.55 21.03
C GLU A 278 -17.26 -9.02 20.89
N GLU A 279 -17.53 -8.45 19.72
CA GLU A 279 -17.78 -7.03 19.62
C GLU A 279 -19.20 -6.77 20.16
N ALA A 280 -19.27 -6.16 21.35
CA ALA A 280 -20.50 -5.62 21.89
C ALA A 280 -21.00 -4.48 20.99
N ALA A 281 -22.29 -4.58 20.58
CA ALA A 281 -23.02 -3.57 19.83
C ALA A 281 -23.23 -2.27 20.62
#